data_48d60842150e2328c3e31053452676c9
#
_entry.id   48d60842150e2328c3e31053452676c9
#
_cell.length_a   1.000
_cell.length_b   1.000
_cell.length_c   1.000
_cell.angle_alpha   90.00
_cell.angle_beta   90.00
_cell.angle_gamma   90.00
#
_symmetry.space_group_name_H-M   'P 1'
#
loop_
_entity.id
_entity.type
_entity.pdbx_description
1 polymer ?
#
loop_
_entity_poly.entity_id
_entity_poly.type
_entity_poly.pdbx_seq_one_letter_code
_entity_poly.pdbx_strand_id
1 'polypeptide(L)'
;MARYVKRFHDRGMNVLAPAARAHERSGGDYIGMGWPERLDIVAWIEQIVQADPEARILVFGESMGAATAMNVAGESLPANVKCIIEDCGYTSVWDEFSLQLKDVFGLPSFPLLDVANLVCNVR
;
A
#
# COMPACT_ATOMS: atom_id res chain seq x y z
N MET A 1 -6.40 -8.55 -5.42
CA MET A 1 -6.99 -8.34 -4.06
C MET A 1 -8.20 -9.24 -3.75
N ALA A 2 -9.22 -9.40 -4.59
CA ALA A 2 -10.44 -10.19 -4.28
C ALA A 2 -10.16 -11.62 -3.76
N ARG A 3 -9.13 -12.31 -4.31
CA ARG A 3 -8.72 -13.66 -3.87
C ARG A 3 -8.28 -13.70 -2.39
N TYR A 4 -7.60 -12.66 -1.91
CA TYR A 4 -7.14 -12.57 -0.53
C TYR A 4 -8.29 -12.24 0.42
N VAL A 5 -9.16 -11.29 0.04
CA VAL A 5 -10.38 -10.96 0.79
C VAL A 5 -11.19 -12.24 1.05
N LYS A 6 -11.45 -13.01 -0.01
CA LYS A 6 -12.17 -14.29 0.13
C LYS A 6 -11.45 -15.25 1.07
N ARG A 7 -10.13 -15.42 0.93
CA ARG A 7 -9.34 -16.36 1.75
C ARG A 7 -9.34 -15.98 3.24
N PHE A 8 -9.27 -14.70 3.58
CA PHE A 8 -9.34 -14.25 4.96
C PHE A 8 -10.75 -14.41 5.53
N HIS A 9 -11.76 -14.03 4.75
CA HIS A 9 -13.16 -14.21 5.15
C HIS A 9 -13.52 -15.70 5.38
N ASP A 10 -13.10 -16.59 4.49
CA ASP A 10 -13.33 -18.05 4.62
C ASP A 10 -12.66 -18.64 5.89
N ARG A 11 -11.71 -17.92 6.50
CA ARG A 11 -11.07 -18.25 7.78
C ARG A 11 -11.71 -17.59 8.99
N GLY A 12 -12.87 -16.98 8.81
CA GLY A 12 -13.65 -16.35 9.88
C GLY A 12 -13.17 -14.95 10.27
N MET A 13 -12.34 -14.30 9.43
CA MET A 13 -11.90 -12.94 9.68
C MET A 13 -12.89 -11.94 9.08
N ASN A 14 -13.16 -10.85 9.81
CA ASN A 14 -13.75 -9.67 9.21
C ASN A 14 -12.70 -8.99 8.33
N VAL A 15 -13.07 -8.58 7.13
CA VAL A 15 -12.13 -7.99 6.17
C VAL A 15 -12.59 -6.59 5.78
N LEU A 16 -11.73 -5.61 6.04
CA LEU A 16 -11.85 -4.26 5.49
C LEU A 16 -10.82 -4.11 4.35
N ALA A 17 -11.30 -3.76 3.17
CA ALA A 17 -10.45 -3.56 1.99
C ALA A 17 -10.71 -2.16 1.41
N PRO A 18 -10.06 -1.11 1.96
CA PRO A 18 -10.24 0.25 1.46
C PRO A 18 -9.62 0.38 0.06
N ALA A 19 -10.28 1.13 -0.81
CA ALA A 19 -9.66 1.60 -2.04
C ALA A 19 -8.63 2.69 -1.69
N ALA A 20 -7.40 2.56 -2.18
CA ALA A 20 -6.36 3.54 -1.95
C ALA A 20 -6.75 4.90 -2.56
N ARG A 21 -6.13 5.98 -2.08
CA ARG A 21 -6.32 7.33 -2.65
C ARG A 21 -6.09 7.33 -4.16
N ALA A 22 -6.82 8.18 -4.87
CA ALA A 22 -6.83 8.28 -6.33
C ALA A 22 -7.22 6.98 -7.08
N HIS A 23 -7.81 6.00 -6.37
CA HIS A 23 -8.36 4.79 -6.99
C HIS A 23 -9.88 4.74 -6.83
N GLU A 24 -10.55 4.22 -7.86
CA GLU A 24 -12.01 4.02 -7.88
C GLU A 24 -12.80 5.27 -7.46
N ARG A 25 -13.49 5.20 -6.29
CA ARG A 25 -14.27 6.30 -5.73
C ARG A 25 -13.56 7.03 -4.60
N SER A 26 -12.32 6.65 -4.27
CA SER A 26 -11.55 7.34 -3.26
C SER A 26 -11.06 8.69 -3.77
N GLY A 27 -11.08 9.68 -2.89
CA GLY A 27 -10.51 10.98 -3.17
C GLY A 27 -8.99 10.96 -3.32
N GLY A 28 -8.43 12.11 -3.69
CA GLY A 28 -6.99 12.29 -3.90
C GLY A 28 -6.65 12.56 -5.36
N ASP A 29 -5.59 13.34 -5.56
CA ASP A 29 -5.20 13.84 -6.88
C ASP A 29 -4.11 12.96 -7.54
N TYR A 30 -3.41 12.13 -6.75
CA TYR A 30 -2.33 11.28 -7.23
C TYR A 30 -2.12 10.03 -6.37
N ILE A 31 -1.50 9.04 -6.97
CA ILE A 31 -1.05 7.80 -6.33
C ILE A 31 0.35 8.04 -5.77
N GLY A 32 0.54 7.81 -4.48
CA GLY A 32 1.79 8.09 -3.77
C GLY A 32 2.71 6.89 -3.61
N MET A 33 2.42 5.79 -4.31
CA MET A 33 3.23 4.56 -4.36
C MET A 33 3.55 3.96 -2.98
N GLY A 34 2.62 4.12 -2.04
CA GLY A 34 2.69 3.54 -0.69
C GLY A 34 3.09 4.53 0.40
N TRP A 35 3.65 5.70 0.06
CA TRP A 35 4.12 6.63 1.07
C TRP A 35 3.00 7.45 1.74
N PRO A 36 2.21 8.28 1.04
CA PRO A 36 1.07 8.97 1.65
C PRO A 36 -0.05 7.99 2.03
N GLU A 37 -0.23 6.90 1.32
CA GLU A 37 -1.24 5.87 1.57
C GLU A 37 -1.10 5.23 2.95
N ARG A 38 0.11 5.18 3.52
CA ARG A 38 0.33 4.65 4.86
C ARG A 38 -0.49 5.38 5.93
N LEU A 39 -0.64 6.70 5.80
CA LEU A 39 -1.42 7.51 6.75
C LEU A 39 -2.92 7.22 6.65
N ASP A 40 -3.41 6.90 5.45
CA ASP A 40 -4.80 6.49 5.27
C ASP A 40 -5.06 5.15 5.97
N ILE A 41 -4.12 4.21 5.88
CA ILE A 41 -4.23 2.92 6.57
C ILE A 41 -4.15 3.09 8.08
N VAL A 42 -3.29 3.96 8.60
CA VAL A 42 -3.25 4.29 10.03
C VAL A 42 -4.59 4.84 10.49
N ALA A 43 -5.19 5.77 9.74
CA ALA A 43 -6.51 6.31 10.06
C ALA A 43 -7.61 5.23 10.05
N TRP A 44 -7.56 4.28 9.11
CA TRP A 44 -8.48 3.14 9.12
C TRP A 44 -8.29 2.23 10.34
N ILE A 45 -7.05 1.97 10.74
CA ILE A 45 -6.73 1.22 11.97
C ILE A 45 -7.33 1.91 13.19
N GLU A 46 -7.16 3.23 13.31
CA GLU A 46 -7.71 4.01 14.42
C GLU A 46 -9.24 3.94 14.46
N GLN A 47 -9.90 4.03 13.30
CA GLN A 47 -11.37 3.89 13.22
C GLN A 47 -11.84 2.49 13.65
N ILE A 48 -11.13 1.43 13.28
CA ILE A 48 -11.44 0.07 13.73
C ILE A 48 -11.33 -0.02 15.25
N VAL A 49 -10.23 0.47 15.82
CA VAL A 49 -10.00 0.43 17.27
C VAL A 49 -11.02 1.29 18.03
N GLN A 50 -11.44 2.41 17.46
CA GLN A 50 -12.49 3.24 18.04
C GLN A 50 -13.86 2.50 18.06
N ALA A 51 -14.16 1.74 17.01
CA ALA A 51 -15.40 0.97 16.92
C ALA A 51 -15.37 -0.31 17.76
N ASP A 52 -14.20 -0.95 17.87
CA ASP A 52 -13.97 -2.15 18.66
C ASP A 52 -12.59 -2.10 19.31
N PRO A 53 -12.49 -1.66 20.59
CA PRO A 53 -11.22 -1.56 21.33
C PRO A 53 -10.51 -2.91 21.52
N GLU A 54 -11.23 -4.02 21.44
CA GLU A 54 -10.66 -5.37 21.58
C GLU A 54 -10.29 -6.00 20.22
N ALA A 55 -10.49 -5.28 19.13
CA ALA A 55 -10.13 -5.76 17.80
C ALA A 55 -8.67 -6.20 17.72
N ARG A 56 -8.43 -7.34 17.08
CA ARG A 56 -7.09 -7.84 16.74
C ARG A 56 -6.89 -7.66 15.25
N ILE A 57 -6.00 -6.77 14.87
CA ILE A 57 -5.84 -6.32 13.50
C ILE A 57 -4.62 -7.01 12.89
N LEU A 58 -4.82 -7.55 11.68
CA LEU A 58 -3.79 -7.98 10.74
C LEU A 58 -3.83 -7.03 9.55
N VAL A 59 -2.72 -6.38 9.24
CA VAL A 59 -2.56 -5.57 8.03
C VAL A 59 -1.94 -6.44 6.94
N PHE A 60 -2.55 -6.47 5.77
CA PHE A 60 -2.05 -7.23 4.63
C PHE A 60 -1.97 -6.33 3.40
N GLY A 61 -0.86 -6.40 2.68
CA GLY A 61 -0.68 -5.71 1.40
C GLY A 61 -0.07 -6.59 0.33
N GLU A 62 -0.46 -6.38 -0.93
CA GLU A 62 0.10 -7.00 -2.13
C GLU A 62 0.67 -5.91 -3.05
N SER A 63 1.88 -6.06 -3.58
CA SER A 63 2.55 -5.13 -4.50
C SER A 63 2.64 -3.71 -3.91
N MET A 64 2.05 -2.69 -4.52
CA MET A 64 1.97 -1.34 -3.95
C MET A 64 1.33 -1.33 -2.55
N GLY A 65 0.34 -2.19 -2.30
CA GLY A 65 -0.25 -2.38 -0.97
C GLY A 65 0.75 -2.97 0.03
N ALA A 66 1.68 -3.81 -0.42
CA ALA A 66 2.76 -4.34 0.41
C ALA A 66 3.78 -3.24 0.76
N ALA A 67 4.16 -2.38 -0.19
CA ALA A 67 4.97 -1.20 0.07
C ALA A 67 4.28 -0.26 1.08
N THR A 68 2.95 -0.06 0.94
CA THR A 68 2.16 0.67 1.93
C THR A 68 2.22 0.02 3.31
N ALA A 69 2.04 -1.30 3.39
CA ALA A 69 2.07 -2.04 4.66
C ALA A 69 3.44 -1.97 5.35
N MET A 70 4.54 -2.01 4.59
CA MET A 70 5.89 -1.79 5.12
C MET A 70 6.04 -0.38 5.69
N ASN A 71 5.54 0.65 4.99
CA ASN A 71 5.58 2.03 5.49
C ASN A 71 4.69 2.20 6.75
N VAL A 72 3.53 1.53 6.80
CA VAL A 72 2.67 1.49 8.01
C VAL A 72 3.41 0.91 9.20
N ALA A 73 4.25 -0.13 8.99
CA ALA A 73 5.03 -0.73 10.08
C ALA A 73 6.03 0.23 10.73
N GLY A 74 6.40 1.30 10.06
CA GLY A 74 7.27 2.37 10.59
C GLY A 74 6.52 3.43 11.40
N GLU A 75 5.19 3.41 11.43
CA GLU A 75 4.37 4.38 12.16
C GLU A 75 4.08 3.93 13.60
N SER A 76 3.63 4.87 14.43
CA SER A 76 3.17 4.56 15.78
C SER A 76 1.80 3.89 15.73
N LEU A 77 1.76 2.57 15.90
CA LEU A 77 0.55 1.79 15.78
C LEU A 77 -0.02 1.38 17.15
N PRO A 78 -1.34 1.27 17.30
CA PRO A 78 -1.95 0.76 18.52
C PRO A 78 -1.60 -0.72 18.72
N ALA A 79 -1.59 -1.16 20.00
CA ALA A 79 -1.33 -2.55 20.37
C ALA A 79 -2.31 -3.57 19.77
N ASN A 80 -3.38 -3.10 19.18
CA ASN A 80 -4.37 -3.88 18.44
C ASN A 80 -3.80 -4.49 17.15
N VAL A 81 -2.80 -3.85 16.53
CA VAL A 81 -2.11 -4.39 15.35
C VAL A 81 -1.18 -5.51 15.81
N LYS A 82 -1.52 -6.75 15.44
CA LYS A 82 -0.78 -7.96 15.86
C LYS A 82 0.18 -8.47 14.81
N CYS A 83 -0.08 -8.17 13.55
CA CYS A 83 0.71 -8.69 12.46
C CYS A 83 0.59 -7.76 11.24
N ILE A 84 1.70 -7.57 10.54
CA ILE A 84 1.73 -6.94 9.22
C ILE A 84 2.35 -7.94 8.27
N ILE A 85 1.67 -8.22 7.17
CA ILE A 85 2.10 -9.14 6.12
C ILE A 85 2.20 -8.36 4.82
N GLU A 86 3.34 -8.43 4.21
CA GLU A 86 3.59 -7.90 2.88
C GLU A 86 3.80 -9.04 1.87
N ASP A 87 3.25 -8.90 0.69
CA ASP A 87 3.41 -9.84 -0.42
C ASP A 87 3.92 -9.08 -1.64
N CYS A 88 5.17 -9.35 -2.04
CA CYS A 88 5.88 -8.74 -3.17
C CYS A 88 5.93 -7.20 -3.15
N GLY A 89 6.23 -6.61 -1.97
CA GLY A 89 6.45 -5.17 -1.84
C GLY A 89 7.82 -4.74 -2.37
N TYR A 90 7.96 -3.44 -2.58
CA TYR A 90 9.21 -2.81 -2.99
C TYR A 90 9.65 -1.77 -1.95
N THR A 91 10.96 -1.61 -1.81
CA THR A 91 11.56 -0.62 -0.91
C THR A 91 11.93 0.69 -1.61
N SER A 92 11.95 0.67 -2.95
CA SER A 92 12.29 1.81 -3.79
C SER A 92 11.40 1.83 -5.03
N VAL A 93 10.67 2.91 -5.22
CA VAL A 93 9.83 3.14 -6.42
C VAL A 93 10.70 3.24 -7.67
N TRP A 94 11.88 3.83 -7.54
CA TRP A 94 12.84 3.94 -8.64
C TRP A 94 13.32 2.58 -9.13
N ASP A 95 13.69 1.71 -8.20
CA ASP A 95 14.19 0.37 -8.53
C ASP A 95 13.09 -0.49 -9.13
N GLU A 96 11.88 -0.41 -8.57
CA GLU A 96 10.71 -1.10 -9.09
C GLU A 96 10.41 -0.69 -10.54
N PHE A 97 10.35 0.62 -10.82
CA PHE A 97 10.11 1.09 -12.18
C PHE A 97 11.28 0.79 -13.12
N SER A 98 12.52 0.81 -12.64
CA SER A 98 13.69 0.43 -13.44
C SER A 98 13.60 -1.04 -13.87
N LEU A 99 13.21 -1.92 -12.94
CA LEU A 99 13.01 -3.34 -13.19
C LEU A 99 11.85 -3.57 -14.19
N GLN A 100 10.72 -2.93 -13.96
CA GLN A 100 9.55 -3.04 -14.84
C GLN A 100 9.84 -2.57 -16.27
N LEU A 101 10.55 -1.43 -16.43
CA LEU A 101 10.95 -0.95 -17.75
C LEU A 101 11.82 -1.96 -18.49
N LYS A 102 12.78 -2.56 -17.78
CA LYS A 102 13.71 -3.54 -18.36
C LYS A 102 12.99 -4.86 -18.68
N ASP A 103 12.26 -5.42 -17.72
CA ASP A 103 11.77 -6.79 -17.81
C ASP A 103 10.48 -6.90 -18.66
N VAL A 104 9.61 -5.87 -18.62
CA VAL A 104 8.35 -5.88 -19.34
C VAL A 104 8.48 -5.23 -20.73
N PHE A 105 9.21 -4.12 -20.81
CA PHE A 105 9.28 -3.32 -22.04
C PHE A 105 10.63 -3.42 -22.77
N GLY A 106 11.66 -4.03 -22.16
CA GLY A 106 13.02 -4.11 -22.73
C GLY A 106 13.69 -2.74 -22.85
N LEU A 107 13.24 -1.74 -22.09
CA LEU A 107 13.72 -0.36 -22.16
C LEU A 107 14.70 -0.05 -21.03
N PRO A 108 15.72 0.81 -21.30
CA PRO A 108 16.61 1.29 -20.24
C PRO A 108 15.88 2.31 -19.35
N SER A 109 16.26 2.37 -18.08
CA SER A 109 15.72 3.37 -17.14
C SER A 109 16.08 4.80 -17.56
N PHE A 110 17.32 5.03 -18.00
CA PHE A 110 17.77 6.33 -18.54
C PHE A 110 17.40 6.45 -20.03
N PRO A 111 16.89 7.60 -20.51
CA PRO A 111 16.52 8.80 -19.75
C PRO A 111 15.05 8.80 -19.25
N LEU A 112 14.31 7.70 -19.44
CA LEU A 112 12.86 7.67 -19.24
C LEU A 112 12.45 7.98 -17.80
N LEU A 113 13.10 7.32 -16.83
CA LEU A 113 12.77 7.56 -15.42
C LEU A 113 13.24 8.92 -14.92
N ASP A 114 14.35 9.45 -15.47
CA ASP A 114 14.84 10.77 -15.13
C ASP A 114 13.85 11.85 -15.57
N VAL A 115 13.32 11.73 -16.79
CA VAL A 115 12.28 12.62 -17.31
C VAL A 115 10.98 12.48 -16.51
N ALA A 116 10.55 11.25 -16.23
CA ALA A 116 9.36 11.00 -15.42
C ALA A 116 9.49 11.62 -14.01
N ASN A 117 10.63 11.41 -13.36
CA ASN A 117 10.91 11.98 -12.04
C ASN A 117 10.90 13.51 -12.07
N LEU A 118 11.50 14.12 -13.10
CA LEU A 118 11.46 15.57 -13.28
C LEU A 118 10.01 16.08 -13.37
N VAL A 119 9.18 15.43 -14.17
CA VAL A 119 7.75 15.79 -14.33
C VAL A 119 7.00 15.65 -13.00
N CYS A 120 7.25 14.58 -12.24
CA CYS A 120 6.60 14.36 -10.94
C CYS A 120 7.01 15.40 -9.88
N ASN A 121 8.26 15.87 -9.92
CA ASN A 121 8.77 16.87 -8.97
C ASN A 121 8.33 18.31 -9.26
N VAL A 122 7.82 18.59 -10.46
CA VAL A 122 7.35 19.94 -10.84
C VAL A 122 5.86 20.16 -10.51
N ARG A 123 5.14 19.12 -10.07
CA ARG A 123 3.74 19.19 -9.63
C ARG A 123 3.64 19.35 -8.12
#